data_e4ec37f14a2a849c0980972a45a7a86c
#
_entry.id   e4ec37f14a2a849c0980972a45a7a86c
#
_cell.length_a   1.000
_cell.length_b   1.000
_cell.length_c   1.000
_cell.angle_alpha   90.00
_cell.angle_beta   90.00
_cell.angle_gamma   90.00
#
_symmetry.space_group_name_H-M   'P 1'
#
loop_
_entity.id
_entity.type
_entity.pdbx_description
1 polymer ?
#
loop_
_entity_poly.entity_id
_entity_poly.type
_entity_poly.pdbx_seq_one_letter_code
_entity_poly.pdbx_strand_id
1 'polypeptide(L)'
;GYYVMVTGTRLANGGVLARMTSLSVAADEYAETKLVMRESKDEIQVIGSFNSESLFAPCDAGFKVDTLSKQSLLQVCGRGYFVVGILGVNQEPTNHALRDIAALKDDLERWGRKLVLLFPDEARCKKFRPEEFSGLPSTVIYGVDTDGISARIAEDMKFRHKETLPVFIIADTFNRVVFVSQGYTIGLGEQLMKTVKGL
;
A
#
# COMPACT_ATOMS: atom_id res chain seq x y z
N GLY A 1 -18.80 34.75 -12.30
CA GLY A 1 -17.83 34.40 -11.26
C GLY A 1 -17.70 32.90 -11.10
N TYR A 2 -16.60 32.45 -10.50
CA TYR A 2 -16.38 31.05 -10.13
C TYR A 2 -16.64 30.89 -8.64
N TYR A 3 -17.42 29.88 -8.31
CA TYR A 3 -17.77 29.60 -6.93
C TYR A 3 -17.39 28.14 -6.61
N VAL A 4 -16.88 27.93 -5.42
CA VAL A 4 -16.62 26.60 -4.90
C VAL A 4 -17.57 26.38 -3.75
N MET A 5 -18.40 25.35 -3.86
CA MET A 5 -19.31 24.96 -2.80
C MET A 5 -18.79 23.68 -2.13
N VAL A 6 -18.61 23.73 -0.83
CA VAL A 6 -18.26 22.57 0.00
C VAL A 6 -19.47 22.21 0.82
N THR A 7 -19.94 20.99 0.64
CA THR A 7 -21.02 20.43 1.47
C THR A 7 -20.47 19.26 2.28
N GLY A 8 -20.89 19.19 3.52
CA GLY A 8 -20.51 18.10 4.43
C GLY A 8 -21.68 17.66 5.28
N THR A 9 -21.73 16.39 5.59
CA THR A 9 -22.67 15.85 6.56
C THR A 9 -21.93 14.96 7.56
N ARG A 10 -22.33 14.99 8.82
CA ARG A 10 -21.81 14.07 9.84
C ARG A 10 -22.53 12.74 9.75
N LEU A 11 -21.73 11.67 9.75
CA LEU A 11 -22.23 10.31 9.82
C LEU A 11 -22.44 9.88 11.29
N ALA A 12 -23.31 8.91 11.51
CA ALA A 12 -23.61 8.38 12.85
C ALA A 12 -22.39 7.80 13.57
N ASN A 13 -21.36 7.36 12.82
CA ASN A 13 -20.10 6.84 13.34
C ASN A 13 -19.07 7.94 13.69
N GLY A 14 -19.42 9.22 13.58
CA GLY A 14 -18.54 10.37 13.82
C GLY A 14 -17.70 10.79 12.60
N GLY A 15 -17.79 10.08 11.48
CA GLY A 15 -17.18 10.47 10.20
C GLY A 15 -17.85 11.69 9.58
N VAL A 16 -17.19 12.32 8.63
CA VAL A 16 -17.74 13.43 7.83
C VAL A 16 -17.67 13.05 6.35
N LEU A 17 -18.82 13.09 5.70
CA LEU A 17 -18.92 13.01 4.25
C LEU A 17 -18.84 14.43 3.69
N ALA A 18 -17.85 14.73 2.87
CA ALA A 18 -17.68 16.03 2.25
C ALA A 18 -17.61 15.91 0.72
N ARG A 19 -18.24 16.85 0.05
CA ARG A 19 -18.18 16.99 -1.40
C ARG A 19 -17.85 18.42 -1.78
N MET A 20 -16.91 18.59 -2.70
CA MET A 20 -16.56 19.86 -3.28
C MET A 20 -17.10 19.92 -4.72
N THR A 21 -17.81 20.97 -5.04
CA THR A 21 -18.36 21.22 -6.39
C THR A 21 -18.02 22.63 -6.79
N SER A 22 -17.44 22.81 -7.98
CA SER A 22 -17.20 24.12 -8.57
C SER A 22 -18.35 24.50 -9.50
N LEU A 23 -18.79 25.75 -9.41
CA LEU A 23 -19.83 26.33 -10.23
C LEU A 23 -19.30 27.58 -10.91
N SER A 24 -19.60 27.72 -12.20
CA SER A 24 -19.36 28.96 -12.96
C SER A 24 -20.69 29.58 -13.29
N VAL A 25 -20.89 30.81 -12.87
CA VAL A 25 -22.12 31.60 -13.16
C VAL A 25 -21.73 32.87 -13.89
N ALA A 26 -22.33 33.11 -15.06
CA ALA A 26 -22.15 34.35 -15.79
C ALA A 26 -22.86 35.53 -15.09
N ALA A 27 -22.50 36.76 -15.47
CA ALA A 27 -23.21 37.94 -14.96
C ALA A 27 -24.66 37.88 -15.40
N ASP A 28 -25.57 38.22 -14.51
CA ASP A 28 -27.02 38.20 -14.70
C ASP A 28 -27.66 36.83 -14.98
N GLU A 29 -26.94 35.74 -14.72
CA GLU A 29 -27.47 34.38 -14.78
C GLU A 29 -27.73 33.82 -13.38
N TYR A 30 -28.76 32.98 -13.30
CA TYR A 30 -29.10 32.20 -12.12
C TYR A 30 -28.72 30.73 -12.35
N ALA A 31 -27.97 30.14 -11.45
CA ALA A 31 -27.61 28.72 -11.53
C ALA A 31 -28.17 27.95 -10.35
N GLU A 32 -28.93 26.91 -10.64
CA GLU A 32 -29.43 25.96 -9.66
C GLU A 32 -28.68 24.62 -9.82
N THR A 33 -28.18 24.07 -8.73
CA THR A 33 -27.54 22.77 -8.75
C THR A 33 -28.12 21.88 -7.67
N LYS A 34 -28.39 20.63 -8.04
CA LYS A 34 -28.86 19.60 -7.12
C LYS A 34 -27.68 18.73 -6.72
N LEU A 35 -27.32 18.77 -5.45
CA LEU A 35 -26.31 17.88 -4.88
C LEU A 35 -26.97 16.63 -4.33
N VAL A 36 -26.61 15.48 -4.91
CA VAL A 36 -27.01 14.17 -4.39
C VAL A 36 -25.84 13.62 -3.58
N MET A 37 -25.97 13.62 -2.26
CA MET A 37 -25.05 12.97 -1.35
C MET A 37 -25.41 11.50 -1.30
N ARG A 38 -24.50 10.63 -1.72
CA ARG A 38 -24.63 9.19 -1.54
C ARG A 38 -23.64 8.76 -0.48
N GLU A 39 -24.13 8.02 0.50
CA GLU A 39 -23.26 7.35 1.45
C GLU A 39 -22.48 6.29 0.68
N SER A 40 -21.15 6.43 0.63
CA SER A 40 -20.29 5.38 0.12
C SER A 40 -20.21 4.29 1.19
N LYS A 41 -20.69 3.10 0.89
CA LYS A 41 -20.61 1.96 1.80
C LYS A 41 -19.18 1.49 2.05
N ASP A 42 -18.23 1.94 1.23
CA ASP A 42 -16.82 1.56 1.26
C ASP A 42 -15.94 2.80 1.40
N GLU A 43 -16.12 3.56 2.48
CA GLU A 43 -15.22 4.65 2.82
C GLU A 43 -13.85 4.06 3.21
N ILE A 44 -12.80 4.43 2.46
CA ILE A 44 -11.45 3.97 2.75
C ILE A 44 -10.99 4.64 4.04
N GLN A 45 -10.84 3.84 5.09
CA GLN A 45 -10.38 4.33 6.37
C GLN A 45 -8.86 4.43 6.41
N VAL A 46 -8.34 5.62 6.68
CA VAL A 46 -6.92 5.84 6.97
C VAL A 46 -6.63 5.42 8.40
N ILE A 47 -5.70 4.46 8.56
CA ILE A 47 -5.35 3.86 9.86
C ILE A 47 -3.97 4.23 10.37
N GLY A 48 -3.19 4.94 9.57
CA GLY A 48 -1.84 5.36 9.92
C GLY A 48 -1.18 6.19 8.85
N SER A 49 0.11 6.44 9.03
CA SER A 49 0.94 7.16 8.08
C SER A 49 2.21 6.38 7.72
N PHE A 50 2.68 6.56 6.49
CA PHE A 50 3.92 5.97 6.00
C PHE A 50 4.53 6.88 4.95
N ASN A 51 5.81 7.24 5.10
CA ASN A 51 6.49 8.12 4.15
C ASN A 51 6.91 7.36 2.89
N SER A 52 6.24 7.66 1.77
CA SER A 52 6.52 7.06 0.45
C SER A 52 7.89 7.42 -0.13
N GLU A 53 8.54 8.45 0.38
CA GLU A 53 9.93 8.81 0.02
C GLU A 53 10.98 8.00 0.77
N SER A 54 10.57 7.08 1.65
CA SER A 54 11.48 6.15 2.31
C SER A 54 12.30 5.34 1.30
N LEU A 55 13.60 5.24 1.55
CA LEU A 55 14.56 4.62 0.65
C LEU A 55 14.81 3.16 0.99
N PHE A 56 15.08 2.37 -0.02
CA PHE A 56 15.55 0.99 0.07
C PHE A 56 16.61 0.69 -0.99
N ALA A 57 17.39 -0.35 -0.80
CA ALA A 57 18.34 -0.83 -1.79
C ALA A 57 17.65 -1.84 -2.74
N PRO A 58 17.54 -1.56 -4.05
CA PRO A 58 16.87 -2.47 -4.97
C PRO A 58 17.69 -3.75 -5.20
N CYS A 59 16.98 -4.84 -5.47
CA CYS A 59 17.57 -6.10 -5.95
C CYS A 59 17.29 -6.27 -7.44
N ASP A 60 18.27 -6.79 -8.17
CA ASP A 60 18.09 -7.22 -9.55
C ASP A 60 17.40 -8.60 -9.65
N ALA A 61 17.21 -9.11 -10.87
CA ALA A 61 16.60 -10.41 -11.11
C ALA A 61 17.38 -11.59 -10.51
N GLY A 62 18.66 -11.43 -10.25
CA GLY A 62 19.52 -12.40 -9.56
C GLY A 62 19.59 -12.21 -8.06
N PHE A 63 18.77 -11.34 -7.50
CA PHE A 63 18.79 -10.95 -6.08
C PHE A 63 20.11 -10.37 -5.61
N LYS A 64 20.83 -9.72 -6.52
CA LYS A 64 22.00 -8.91 -6.20
C LYS A 64 21.54 -7.52 -5.77
N VAL A 65 21.99 -7.11 -4.60
CA VAL A 65 21.58 -5.84 -3.99
C VAL A 65 22.44 -4.69 -4.48
N ASP A 66 21.80 -3.61 -4.91
CA ASP A 66 22.47 -2.35 -5.23
C ASP A 66 22.33 -1.37 -4.06
N THR A 67 23.35 -1.33 -3.22
CA THR A 67 23.39 -0.43 -2.06
C THR A 67 23.79 1.01 -2.41
N LEU A 68 24.30 1.24 -3.63
CA LEU A 68 24.75 2.56 -4.08
C LEU A 68 23.63 3.38 -4.72
N SER A 69 22.66 2.71 -5.34
CA SER A 69 21.55 3.35 -6.06
C SER A 69 20.22 3.12 -5.35
N LYS A 70 20.12 3.58 -4.12
CA LYS A 70 18.87 3.49 -3.34
C LYS A 70 17.74 4.23 -4.04
N GLN A 71 16.54 3.66 -3.94
CA GLN A 71 15.32 4.18 -4.54
C GLN A 71 14.24 4.37 -3.50
N SER A 72 13.34 5.32 -3.72
CA SER A 72 12.14 5.47 -2.89
C SER A 72 10.98 4.66 -3.44
N LEU A 73 10.01 4.37 -2.57
CA LEU A 73 8.77 3.71 -2.98
C LEU A 73 8.01 4.56 -4.02
N LEU A 74 8.00 5.88 -3.85
CA LEU A 74 7.41 6.79 -4.82
C LEU A 74 8.06 6.68 -6.21
N GLN A 75 9.39 6.57 -6.28
CA GLN A 75 10.10 6.43 -7.56
C GLN A 75 9.76 5.12 -8.28
N VAL A 76 9.71 4.01 -7.55
CA VAL A 76 9.52 2.68 -8.16
C VAL A 76 8.06 2.34 -8.43
N CYS A 77 7.15 2.78 -7.59
CA CYS A 77 5.71 2.49 -7.72
C CYS A 77 4.94 3.58 -8.47
N GLY A 78 5.50 4.79 -8.57
CA GLY A 78 4.78 5.94 -9.07
C GLY A 78 3.69 6.43 -8.11
N ARG A 79 2.82 7.30 -8.59
CA ARG A 79 1.75 7.87 -7.79
C ARG A 79 0.62 6.86 -7.51
N GLY A 80 -0.07 7.07 -6.42
CA GLY A 80 -1.22 6.29 -5.99
C GLY A 80 -0.86 5.30 -4.89
N TYR A 81 -1.64 4.23 -4.80
CA TYR A 81 -1.46 3.21 -3.77
C TYR A 81 -0.41 2.16 -4.16
N PHE A 82 0.23 1.60 -3.15
CA PHE A 82 1.19 0.52 -3.29
C PHE A 82 1.15 -0.39 -2.06
N VAL A 83 1.65 -1.61 -2.23
CA VAL A 83 1.83 -2.59 -1.14
C VAL A 83 3.31 -2.69 -0.81
N VAL A 84 3.65 -2.62 0.47
CA VAL A 84 4.97 -2.97 0.97
C VAL A 84 4.86 -4.19 1.86
N GLY A 85 5.63 -5.22 1.55
CA GLY A 85 5.79 -6.40 2.40
C GLY A 85 7.20 -6.51 2.93
N ILE A 86 7.34 -6.72 4.25
CA ILE A 86 8.63 -7.05 4.89
C ILE A 86 8.63 -8.55 5.16
N LEU A 87 9.59 -9.27 4.61
CA LEU A 87 9.61 -10.72 4.59
C LEU A 87 10.49 -11.33 5.70
N GLY A 88 9.96 -12.34 6.38
CA GLY A 88 10.73 -13.26 7.21
C GLY A 88 11.16 -14.48 6.40
N VAL A 89 12.29 -14.39 5.70
CA VAL A 89 12.76 -15.43 4.78
C VAL A 89 12.94 -16.77 5.49
N ASN A 90 12.50 -17.86 4.86
CA ASN A 90 12.50 -19.24 5.39
C ASN A 90 11.65 -19.42 6.66
N GLN A 91 10.69 -18.56 6.89
CA GLN A 91 9.70 -18.70 7.96
C GLN A 91 8.34 -19.09 7.38
N GLU A 92 7.63 -20.00 8.04
CA GLU A 92 6.31 -20.48 7.59
C GLU A 92 5.29 -19.36 7.38
N PRO A 93 5.15 -18.35 8.26
CA PRO A 93 4.21 -17.26 8.03
C PRO A 93 4.48 -16.50 6.73
N THR A 94 5.74 -16.21 6.41
CA THR A 94 6.14 -15.58 5.15
C THR A 94 5.87 -16.49 3.95
N ASN A 95 6.16 -17.78 4.06
CA ASN A 95 5.93 -18.75 2.99
C ASN A 95 4.44 -18.83 2.63
N HIS A 96 3.56 -18.87 3.63
CA HIS A 96 2.11 -18.83 3.42
C HIS A 96 1.66 -17.53 2.74
N ALA A 97 2.16 -16.39 3.20
CA ALA A 97 1.84 -15.10 2.60
C ALA A 97 2.28 -15.01 1.14
N LEU A 98 3.47 -15.51 0.81
CA LEU A 98 3.97 -15.52 -0.56
C LEU A 98 3.15 -16.45 -1.48
N ARG A 99 2.66 -17.58 -0.97
CA ARG A 99 1.74 -18.45 -1.72
C ARG A 99 0.40 -17.78 -1.99
N ASP A 100 -0.13 -17.03 -1.02
CA ASP A 100 -1.34 -16.22 -1.21
C ASP A 100 -1.13 -15.17 -2.30
N ILE A 101 0.01 -14.49 -2.30
CA ILE A 101 0.38 -13.49 -3.32
C ILE A 101 0.54 -14.16 -4.70
N ALA A 102 1.16 -15.34 -4.76
CA ALA A 102 1.29 -16.09 -6.01
C ALA A 102 -0.06 -16.48 -6.61
N ALA A 103 -1.03 -16.82 -5.77
CA ALA A 103 -2.40 -17.12 -6.20
C ALA A 103 -3.13 -15.90 -6.79
N LEU A 104 -2.66 -14.69 -6.50
CA LEU A 104 -3.21 -13.42 -6.98
C LEU A 104 -2.40 -12.81 -8.13
N LYS A 105 -1.53 -13.59 -8.75
CA LYS A 105 -0.59 -13.14 -9.79
C LYS A 105 -1.24 -12.25 -10.84
N ASP A 106 -2.32 -12.73 -11.46
CA ASP A 106 -2.96 -12.02 -12.57
C ASP A 106 -3.56 -10.68 -12.15
N ASP A 107 -4.17 -10.62 -10.98
CA ASP A 107 -4.72 -9.39 -10.43
C ASP A 107 -3.62 -8.37 -10.08
N LEU A 108 -2.53 -8.84 -9.49
CA LEU A 108 -1.40 -7.99 -9.11
C LEU A 108 -0.62 -7.48 -10.33
N GLU A 109 -0.44 -8.32 -11.35
CA GLU A 109 0.21 -7.89 -12.60
C GLU A 109 -0.63 -6.85 -13.35
N ARG A 110 -1.96 -7.00 -13.37
CA ARG A 110 -2.87 -5.97 -13.94
C ARG A 110 -2.82 -4.66 -13.18
N TRP A 111 -2.60 -4.71 -11.87
CA TRP A 111 -2.46 -3.51 -11.05
C TRP A 111 -1.14 -2.78 -11.32
N GLY A 112 -0.15 -3.46 -11.86
CA GLY A 112 1.15 -2.91 -12.26
C GLY A 112 2.23 -3.07 -11.20
N ARG A 113 3.29 -2.27 -11.29
CA ARG A 113 4.45 -2.33 -10.39
C ARG A 113 4.14 -1.63 -9.05
N LYS A 114 3.20 -2.19 -8.30
CA LYS A 114 2.70 -1.61 -7.05
C LYS A 114 2.98 -2.48 -5.82
N LEU A 115 3.61 -3.63 -5.98
CA LEU A 115 4.01 -4.52 -4.90
C LEU A 115 5.51 -4.51 -4.72
N VAL A 116 5.96 -4.09 -3.54
CA VAL A 116 7.38 -4.07 -3.14
C VAL A 116 7.57 -5.06 -2.00
N LEU A 117 8.46 -6.01 -2.19
CA LEU A 117 8.85 -6.99 -1.17
C LEU A 117 10.27 -6.70 -0.69
N LEU A 118 10.41 -6.41 0.59
CA LEU A 118 11.67 -6.03 1.20
C LEU A 118 12.19 -7.14 2.10
N PHE A 119 13.48 -7.42 1.95
CA PHE A 119 14.23 -8.28 2.87
C PHE A 119 14.78 -7.43 4.01
N PRO A 120 14.78 -7.94 5.26
CA PRO A 120 15.32 -7.20 6.39
C PRO A 120 16.80 -6.85 6.26
N ASP A 121 17.57 -7.72 5.59
CA ASP A 121 18.99 -7.56 5.34
C ASP A 121 19.44 -8.30 4.07
N GLU A 122 20.67 -8.03 3.65
CA GLU A 122 21.27 -8.64 2.46
C GLU A 122 21.47 -10.16 2.62
N ALA A 123 21.78 -10.64 3.82
CA ALA A 123 21.97 -12.07 4.08
C ALA A 123 20.67 -12.85 3.84
N ARG A 124 19.53 -12.29 4.26
CA ARG A 124 18.20 -12.88 3.99
C ARG A 124 17.82 -12.80 2.52
N CYS A 125 18.15 -11.70 1.85
CA CYS A 125 17.96 -11.58 0.40
C CYS A 125 18.67 -12.71 -0.35
N LYS A 126 19.92 -13.02 -0.01
CA LYS A 126 20.71 -14.11 -0.63
C LYS A 126 20.13 -15.51 -0.40
N LYS A 127 19.37 -15.70 0.66
CA LYS A 127 18.71 -16.98 1.00
C LYS A 127 17.35 -17.15 0.35
N PHE A 128 16.80 -16.12 -0.23
CA PHE A 128 15.49 -16.17 -0.86
C PHE A 128 15.55 -16.99 -2.17
N ARG A 129 14.55 -17.85 -2.36
CA ARG A 129 14.41 -18.71 -3.55
C ARG A 129 13.02 -18.51 -4.15
N PRO A 130 12.86 -17.60 -5.13
CA PRO A 130 11.56 -17.32 -5.73
C PRO A 130 10.95 -18.52 -6.45
N GLU A 131 11.80 -19.45 -6.91
CA GLU A 131 11.38 -20.69 -7.56
C GLU A 131 10.57 -21.62 -6.65
N GLU A 132 10.66 -21.46 -5.33
CA GLU A 132 9.85 -22.21 -4.35
C GLU A 132 8.40 -21.70 -4.29
N PHE A 133 8.14 -20.53 -4.85
CA PHE A 133 6.84 -19.87 -4.88
C PHE A 133 6.36 -19.74 -6.33
N SER A 134 5.90 -20.85 -6.90
CA SER A 134 5.41 -20.85 -8.29
C SER A 134 4.33 -19.79 -8.50
N GLY A 135 4.57 -18.89 -9.43
CA GLY A 135 3.60 -17.89 -9.84
C GLY A 135 3.65 -16.55 -9.10
N LEU A 136 4.75 -16.20 -8.43
CA LEU A 136 4.91 -14.82 -7.97
C LEU A 136 4.78 -13.84 -9.15
N PRO A 137 4.10 -12.68 -8.97
CA PRO A 137 3.93 -11.71 -10.05
C PRO A 137 5.27 -11.23 -10.61
N SER A 138 5.37 -11.12 -11.93
CA SER A 138 6.57 -10.59 -12.60
C SER A 138 6.80 -9.10 -12.34
N THR A 139 5.77 -8.42 -11.88
CA THR A 139 5.78 -6.98 -11.56
C THR A 139 6.27 -6.67 -10.14
N VAL A 140 6.58 -7.68 -9.32
CA VAL A 140 7.11 -7.48 -7.97
C VAL A 140 8.46 -6.76 -8.03
N ILE A 141 8.61 -5.78 -7.17
CA ILE A 141 9.86 -5.07 -6.94
C ILE A 141 10.48 -5.63 -5.66
N TYR A 142 11.70 -6.15 -5.77
CA TYR A 142 12.44 -6.68 -4.63
C TYR A 142 13.52 -5.69 -4.17
N GLY A 143 13.74 -5.62 -2.87
CA GLY A 143 14.77 -4.78 -2.29
C GLY A 143 15.14 -5.19 -0.88
N VAL A 144 16.14 -4.51 -0.34
CA VAL A 144 16.60 -4.68 1.06
C VAL A 144 16.30 -3.42 1.85
N ASP A 145 15.76 -3.60 3.05
CA ASP A 145 15.47 -2.52 4.00
C ASP A 145 16.77 -2.02 4.66
N THR A 146 17.51 -1.18 3.95
CA THR A 146 18.77 -0.61 4.41
C THR A 146 18.58 0.64 5.30
N ASP A 147 17.41 1.25 5.27
CA ASP A 147 17.16 2.54 5.93
C ASP A 147 16.07 2.48 7.02
N GLY A 148 15.75 1.28 7.50
CA GLY A 148 14.88 1.08 8.64
C GLY A 148 13.39 1.29 8.38
N ILE A 149 12.90 0.97 7.19
CA ILE A 149 11.46 1.02 6.84
C ILE A 149 10.65 0.17 7.80
N SER A 150 11.09 -1.07 8.05
CA SER A 150 10.42 -2.00 8.95
C SER A 150 10.29 -1.46 10.37
N ALA A 151 11.36 -0.87 10.90
CA ALA A 151 11.38 -0.27 12.23
C ALA A 151 10.40 0.91 12.33
N ARG A 152 10.35 1.77 11.32
CA ARG A 152 9.41 2.90 11.26
C ARG A 152 7.96 2.44 11.17
N ILE A 153 7.66 1.43 10.36
CA ILE A 153 6.31 0.85 10.30
C ILE A 153 5.91 0.31 11.69
N ALA A 154 6.79 -0.43 12.35
CA ALA A 154 6.52 -0.99 13.66
C ALA A 154 6.28 0.10 14.74
N GLU A 155 7.00 1.21 14.66
CA GLU A 155 6.83 2.34 15.55
C GLU A 155 5.53 3.10 15.27
N ASP A 156 5.29 3.48 14.02
CA ASP A 156 4.10 4.25 13.60
C ASP A 156 2.81 3.47 13.83
N MET A 157 2.83 2.15 13.59
CA MET A 157 1.68 1.27 13.82
C MET A 157 1.60 0.75 15.26
N LYS A 158 2.54 1.11 16.14
CA LYS A 158 2.60 0.72 17.55
C LYS A 158 2.56 -0.79 17.77
N PHE A 159 3.34 -1.53 16.97
CA PHE A 159 3.43 -2.98 17.12
C PHE A 159 4.01 -3.38 18.47
N ARG A 160 3.36 -4.32 19.16
CA ARG A 160 3.85 -4.89 20.42
C ARG A 160 5.09 -5.75 20.21
N HIS A 161 5.11 -6.53 19.13
CA HIS A 161 6.19 -7.44 18.76
C HIS A 161 6.81 -6.96 17.44
N LYS A 162 7.79 -6.07 17.54
CA LYS A 162 8.39 -5.39 16.38
C LYS A 162 9.08 -6.32 15.39
N GLU A 163 9.43 -7.54 15.84
CA GLU A 163 10.17 -8.53 15.06
C GLU A 163 9.27 -9.55 14.35
N THR A 164 7.97 -9.51 14.56
CA THR A 164 7.05 -10.47 13.92
C THR A 164 6.90 -10.14 12.43
N LEU A 165 7.28 -11.10 11.59
CA LEU A 165 7.21 -11.01 10.13
C LEU A 165 6.30 -12.13 9.58
N PRO A 166 5.72 -11.97 8.39
CA PRO A 166 5.83 -10.82 7.51
C PRO A 166 4.99 -9.63 7.99
N VAL A 167 5.30 -8.44 7.51
CA VAL A 167 4.47 -7.25 7.67
C VAL A 167 4.03 -6.80 6.28
N PHE A 168 2.74 -6.54 6.10
CA PHE A 168 2.21 -5.95 4.88
C PHE A 168 1.46 -4.67 5.21
N ILE A 169 1.72 -3.62 4.44
CA ILE A 169 0.94 -2.39 4.46
C ILE A 169 0.47 -2.05 3.05
N ILE A 170 -0.69 -1.42 2.96
CA ILE A 170 -1.12 -0.68 1.77
C ILE A 170 -1.10 0.80 2.14
N ALA A 171 -0.32 1.56 1.40
CA ALA A 171 -0.16 2.98 1.60
C ALA A 171 -0.24 3.72 0.27
N ASP A 172 -0.33 5.04 0.31
CA ASP A 172 -0.33 5.87 -0.86
C ASP A 172 0.79 6.93 -0.83
N THR A 173 0.91 7.64 -1.94
CA THR A 173 1.91 8.71 -2.11
C THR A 173 1.57 10.00 -1.35
N PHE A 174 0.43 10.04 -0.65
CA PHE A 174 0.08 11.09 0.32
C PHE A 174 0.34 10.66 1.76
N ASN A 175 1.17 9.64 1.96
CA ASN A 175 1.58 9.11 3.26
C ASN A 175 0.43 8.50 4.09
N ARG A 176 -0.66 8.06 3.46
CA ARG A 176 -1.79 7.43 4.13
C ARG A 176 -1.66 5.92 4.09
N VAL A 177 -1.87 5.26 5.22
CA VAL A 177 -1.95 3.79 5.33
C VAL A 177 -3.41 3.39 5.45
N VAL A 178 -3.84 2.46 4.63
CA VAL A 178 -5.24 1.97 4.58
C VAL A 178 -5.37 0.49 4.94
N PHE A 179 -4.25 -0.20 5.03
CA PHE A 179 -4.21 -1.61 5.44
C PHE A 179 -2.89 -1.91 6.16
N VAL A 180 -2.96 -2.71 7.20
CA VAL A 180 -1.79 -3.25 7.89
C VAL A 180 -2.06 -4.69 8.33
N SER A 181 -1.07 -5.55 8.16
CA SER A 181 -1.09 -6.92 8.67
C SER A 181 0.28 -7.28 9.22
N GLN A 182 0.31 -7.93 10.37
CA GLN A 182 1.53 -8.42 11.00
C GLN A 182 1.41 -9.92 11.27
N GLY A 183 2.41 -10.68 10.84
CA GLY A 183 2.33 -12.13 10.79
C GLY A 183 1.42 -12.61 9.66
N TYR A 184 1.12 -13.90 9.66
CA TYR A 184 0.21 -14.49 8.68
C TYR A 184 -1.11 -14.87 9.32
N THR A 185 -2.20 -14.48 8.68
CA THR A 185 -3.55 -14.95 8.96
C THR A 185 -4.16 -15.56 7.71
N ILE A 186 -4.95 -16.61 7.88
CA ILE A 186 -5.65 -17.24 6.76
C ILE A 186 -6.53 -16.19 6.06
N GLY A 187 -6.42 -16.11 4.73
CA GLY A 187 -7.13 -15.14 3.92
C GLY A 187 -6.42 -13.79 3.76
N LEU A 188 -5.14 -13.68 4.14
CA LEU A 188 -4.35 -12.46 3.96
C LEU A 188 -4.39 -11.95 2.51
N GLY A 189 -4.20 -12.83 1.53
CA GLY A 189 -4.24 -12.46 0.12
C GLY A 189 -5.59 -11.90 -0.30
N GLU A 190 -6.67 -12.52 0.12
CA GLU A 190 -8.03 -12.04 -0.17
C GLU A 190 -8.30 -10.67 0.45
N GLN A 191 -7.85 -10.44 1.67
CA GLN A 191 -7.96 -9.15 2.35
C GLN A 191 -7.18 -8.05 1.63
N LEU A 192 -5.94 -8.35 1.21
CA LEU A 192 -5.13 -7.44 0.40
C LEU A 192 -5.86 -7.06 -0.89
N MET A 193 -6.35 -8.04 -1.64
CA MET A 193 -7.01 -7.78 -2.92
C MET A 193 -8.36 -7.10 -2.75
N LYS A 194 -9.11 -7.41 -1.72
CA LYS A 194 -10.36 -6.68 -1.41
C LYS A 194 -10.08 -5.20 -1.18
N THR A 195 -9.04 -4.89 -0.43
CA THR A 195 -8.62 -3.51 -0.19
C THR A 195 -8.18 -2.84 -1.49
N VAL A 196 -7.30 -3.48 -2.27
CA VAL A 196 -6.80 -2.95 -3.56
C VAL A 196 -7.94 -2.69 -4.54
N LYS A 197 -8.93 -3.58 -4.63
CA LYS A 197 -10.09 -3.41 -5.53
C LYS A 197 -11.06 -2.32 -5.08
N GLY A 198 -11.02 -1.94 -3.81
CA GLY A 198 -11.81 -0.84 -3.24
C GLY A 198 -11.16 0.54 -3.38
N LEU A 199 -9.92 0.59 -3.85
CA LEU A 199 -9.18 1.83 -4.07
C LEU A 199 -9.51 2.40 -5.44
#